data_6cde62225e25218766dc3df9809155da
#
_entry.id   6cde62225e25218766dc3df9809155da
#
_cell.length_a   1.000
_cell.length_b   1.000
_cell.length_c   1.000
_cell.angle_alpha   90.00
_cell.angle_beta   90.00
_cell.angle_gamma   90.00
#
_symmetry.space_group_name_H-M   'P 1'
#
loop_
_entity.id
_entity.type
_entity.pdbx_description
1 polymer ?
#
loop_
_entity_poly.entity_id
_entity_poly.type
_entity_poly.pdbx_seq_one_letter_code
_entity_poly.pdbx_strand_id
1 'polypeptide(L)'
;MIKTGRLCLSMEVIFFMAGFVLMGNLPAEAVPLREKAQLTYAPEVPLPIARKKPAIVEVYLDSAVKVMDLGPNVKYQFWTFNGHVPGPFIRVRVGDTLEVHVTNSDESGMPHNVDFHAVTGPGGGATVLTGVAGEEKAAYFKLLHPGLFIYHCAAPPVMDHIANGMYGLILVEPKKGLPPVDREFYVLQSEIYGKEPMEGQEVMEFSHEEGLKEHPRFVVFNGKTGSLTGEGVLKAKTGERVRIYFGNAGPNLISSFHLIGEIFDQVYREGDLLSPPARSVQTTLVPAGGATVVEFGLEVPGSYTLVDHAIFRVEKGAAGFLQAEGKPRHDIYVSKDDPEPCEGCLVHP
;
A
#
# COMPACT_ATOMS: atom_id res chain seq x y z
N MET A 1 -88.94 -49.34 27.37
CA MET A 1 -89.05 -47.87 27.50
C MET A 1 -88.15 -47.27 26.42
N ILE A 2 -88.80 -46.79 25.38
CA ILE A 2 -88.15 -46.25 24.17
C ILE A 2 -87.97 -44.76 24.36
N LYS A 3 -86.71 -44.25 24.21
CA LYS A 3 -86.46 -42.81 24.13
C LYS A 3 -85.94 -42.47 22.74
N THR A 4 -86.78 -41.75 22.06
CA THR A 4 -86.52 -41.14 20.73
C THR A 4 -85.53 -39.99 20.86
N GLY A 5 -84.42 -40.07 20.15
CA GLY A 5 -83.46 -38.96 19.99
C GLY A 5 -83.70 -38.26 18.65
N ARG A 6 -83.93 -36.97 18.73
CA ARG A 6 -84.05 -36.06 17.55
C ARG A 6 -82.69 -35.81 16.93
N LEU A 7 -82.56 -36.00 15.59
CA LEU A 7 -81.42 -35.62 14.77
C LEU A 7 -81.54 -34.14 14.49
N CYS A 8 -80.55 -33.36 14.92
CA CYS A 8 -80.39 -31.94 14.50
C CYS A 8 -79.33 -31.91 13.38
N LEU A 9 -79.77 -31.55 12.21
CA LEU A 9 -78.91 -31.31 11.06
C LEU A 9 -78.33 -29.87 11.18
N SER A 10 -77.07 -29.71 11.45
CA SER A 10 -76.38 -28.45 11.39
C SER A 10 -75.79 -28.28 9.98
N MET A 11 -76.22 -27.25 9.24
CA MET A 11 -75.73 -26.84 7.96
C MET A 11 -74.43 -25.99 8.17
N GLU A 12 -73.29 -26.58 7.95
CA GLU A 12 -72.03 -25.82 7.95
C GLU A 12 -71.86 -25.02 6.63
N VAL A 13 -71.87 -23.73 6.77
CA VAL A 13 -71.55 -22.77 5.69
C VAL A 13 -70.06 -22.64 5.58
N ILE A 14 -69.46 -23.25 4.56
CA ILE A 14 -68.02 -23.12 4.30
C ILE A 14 -67.80 -21.75 3.58
N PHE A 15 -67.20 -20.82 4.33
CA PHE A 15 -66.70 -19.56 3.74
C PHE A 15 -65.34 -19.85 3.06
N PHE A 16 -65.32 -19.83 1.72
CA PHE A 16 -64.06 -19.78 0.95
C PHE A 16 -63.49 -18.36 1.05
N MET A 17 -62.51 -18.15 1.96
CA MET A 17 -61.68 -16.98 1.92
C MET A 17 -60.66 -17.15 0.76
N ALA A 18 -60.87 -16.46 -0.34
CA ALA A 18 -59.84 -16.30 -1.37
C ALA A 18 -58.72 -15.40 -0.82
N GLY A 19 -57.65 -16.04 -0.31
CA GLY A 19 -56.43 -15.34 0.08
C GLY A 19 -55.73 -14.80 -1.18
N PHE A 20 -55.81 -13.50 -1.42
CA PHE A 20 -54.96 -12.82 -2.35
C PHE A 20 -53.52 -12.80 -1.79
N VAL A 21 -52.67 -13.72 -2.22
CA VAL A 21 -51.25 -13.67 -1.97
C VAL A 21 -50.70 -12.53 -2.83
N LEU A 22 -50.50 -11.37 -2.22
CA LEU A 22 -49.66 -10.31 -2.78
C LEU A 22 -48.24 -10.87 -2.86
N MET A 23 -47.86 -11.43 -4.01
CA MET A 23 -46.46 -11.64 -4.35
C MET A 23 -45.84 -10.26 -4.48
N GLY A 24 -45.30 -9.73 -3.37
CA GLY A 24 -44.43 -8.58 -3.39
C GLY A 24 -43.23 -8.93 -4.27
N ASN A 25 -43.03 -8.20 -5.36
CA ASN A 25 -41.80 -8.24 -6.12
C ASN A 25 -40.68 -7.84 -5.16
N LEU A 26 -39.93 -8.84 -4.64
CA LEU A 26 -38.64 -8.57 -4.03
C LEU A 26 -37.80 -7.87 -5.11
N PRO A 27 -37.21 -6.70 -4.80
CA PRO A 27 -36.34 -6.04 -5.77
C PRO A 27 -35.24 -7.05 -6.12
N ALA A 28 -35.08 -7.31 -7.42
CA ALA A 28 -33.96 -8.13 -7.89
C ALA A 28 -32.68 -7.47 -7.34
N GLU A 29 -31.93 -8.18 -6.49
CA GLU A 29 -30.64 -7.72 -6.02
C GLU A 29 -29.81 -7.44 -7.26
N ALA A 30 -29.42 -6.16 -7.43
CA ALA A 30 -28.58 -5.77 -8.55
C ALA A 30 -27.27 -6.55 -8.45
N VAL A 31 -26.90 -7.25 -9.52
CA VAL A 31 -25.63 -7.95 -9.61
C VAL A 31 -24.52 -6.94 -9.27
N PRO A 32 -23.66 -7.23 -8.27
CA PRO A 32 -22.60 -6.31 -7.88
C PRO A 32 -21.66 -6.07 -9.05
N LEU A 33 -21.26 -4.81 -9.22
CA LEU A 33 -20.22 -4.44 -10.19
C LEU A 33 -18.94 -5.23 -9.86
N ARG A 34 -18.33 -5.84 -10.86
CA ARG A 34 -17.03 -6.51 -10.76
C ARG A 34 -16.03 -5.79 -11.66
N GLU A 35 -14.83 -5.57 -11.15
CA GLU A 35 -13.73 -4.97 -11.89
C GLU A 35 -12.40 -5.55 -11.42
N LYS A 36 -11.45 -5.65 -12.35
CA LYS A 36 -10.07 -6.00 -12.03
C LYS A 36 -9.33 -4.75 -11.55
N ALA A 37 -8.60 -4.83 -10.44
CA ALA A 37 -7.78 -3.73 -9.95
C ALA A 37 -6.72 -3.35 -10.98
N GLN A 38 -6.57 -2.04 -11.20
CA GLN A 38 -5.39 -1.53 -11.89
C GLN A 38 -4.23 -1.55 -10.88
N LEU A 39 -3.26 -2.43 -11.09
CA LEU A 39 -2.06 -2.51 -10.28
C LEU A 39 -0.96 -1.67 -10.93
N THR A 40 -0.28 -0.83 -10.15
CA THR A 40 0.89 -0.06 -10.58
C THR A 40 2.05 -0.34 -9.65
N TYR A 41 3.26 -0.01 -10.07
CA TYR A 41 4.47 -0.22 -9.29
C TYR A 41 5.14 1.11 -9.00
N ALA A 42 5.85 1.19 -7.88
CA ALA A 42 6.51 2.41 -7.44
C ALA A 42 7.44 2.97 -8.53
N PRO A 43 7.40 4.29 -8.79
CA PRO A 43 6.68 5.32 -8.02
C PRO A 43 5.24 5.61 -8.50
N GLU A 44 4.69 4.83 -9.43
CA GLU A 44 3.40 5.07 -10.07
C GLU A 44 2.22 4.67 -9.15
N VAL A 45 1.12 5.41 -9.27
CA VAL A 45 -0.12 5.19 -8.52
C VAL A 45 -1.29 4.96 -9.50
N PRO A 46 -2.21 4.02 -9.24
CA PRO A 46 -3.40 3.84 -10.08
C PRO A 46 -4.27 5.10 -10.09
N LEU A 47 -4.96 5.34 -11.19
CA LEU A 47 -5.87 6.47 -11.32
C LEU A 47 -6.95 6.50 -10.22
N PRO A 48 -7.41 7.69 -9.81
CA PRO A 48 -8.51 7.84 -8.85
C PRO A 48 -9.77 7.09 -9.28
N ILE A 49 -10.47 6.48 -8.32
CA ILE A 49 -11.66 5.69 -8.58
C ILE A 49 -12.82 6.59 -9.02
N ALA A 50 -13.26 6.48 -10.27
CA ALA A 50 -14.34 7.29 -10.84
C ALA A 50 -15.74 6.77 -10.51
N ARG A 51 -15.91 5.47 -10.25
CA ARG A 51 -17.21 4.86 -9.93
C ARG A 51 -17.79 5.38 -8.61
N LYS A 52 -19.11 5.45 -8.55
CA LYS A 52 -19.84 5.95 -7.36
C LYS A 52 -20.35 4.82 -6.45
N LYS A 53 -20.52 3.61 -6.99
CA LYS A 53 -21.05 2.45 -6.26
C LYS A 53 -19.90 1.53 -5.84
N PRO A 54 -20.05 0.80 -4.70
CA PRO A 54 -19.14 -0.29 -4.36
C PRO A 54 -19.08 -1.35 -5.45
N ALA A 55 -17.93 -2.01 -5.54
CA ALA A 55 -17.68 -3.10 -6.49
C ALA A 55 -17.05 -4.31 -5.76
N ILE A 56 -17.04 -5.43 -6.45
CA ILE A 56 -16.10 -6.51 -6.17
C ILE A 56 -14.87 -6.19 -7.00
N VAL A 57 -13.73 -5.97 -6.33
CA VAL A 57 -12.47 -5.61 -6.96
C VAL A 57 -11.53 -6.79 -6.88
N GLU A 58 -11.16 -7.33 -8.05
CA GLU A 58 -10.29 -8.50 -8.18
C GLU A 58 -8.83 -8.06 -8.17
N VAL A 59 -8.04 -8.65 -7.26
CA VAL A 59 -6.59 -8.42 -7.12
C VAL A 59 -5.88 -9.75 -7.27
N TYR A 60 -4.90 -9.79 -8.17
CA TYR A 60 -4.08 -10.98 -8.43
C TYR A 60 -2.63 -10.70 -8.00
N LEU A 61 -2.14 -11.48 -7.04
CA LEU A 61 -0.78 -11.40 -6.53
C LEU A 61 -0.09 -12.74 -6.75
N ASP A 62 1.11 -12.67 -7.34
CA ASP A 62 1.97 -13.84 -7.55
C ASP A 62 3.20 -13.72 -6.65
N SER A 63 3.44 -14.73 -5.83
CA SER A 63 4.62 -14.83 -4.96
C SER A 63 5.74 -15.54 -5.70
N ALA A 64 6.86 -14.85 -5.89
CA ALA A 64 8.02 -15.41 -6.61
C ALA A 64 9.33 -14.89 -6.03
N VAL A 65 10.37 -15.73 -6.10
CA VAL A 65 11.74 -15.37 -5.73
C VAL A 65 12.48 -14.85 -6.95
N LYS A 66 13.18 -13.72 -6.82
CA LYS A 66 13.95 -13.11 -7.91
C LYS A 66 15.26 -12.51 -7.41
N VAL A 67 16.34 -12.75 -8.16
CA VAL A 67 17.61 -12.02 -7.97
C VAL A 67 17.51 -10.70 -8.73
N MET A 68 17.63 -9.58 -8.02
CA MET A 68 17.53 -8.24 -8.57
C MET A 68 18.66 -7.34 -8.04
N ASP A 69 18.93 -6.25 -8.73
CA ASP A 69 19.90 -5.24 -8.30
C ASP A 69 19.37 -4.51 -7.06
N LEU A 70 20.20 -4.48 -6.00
CA LEU A 70 19.93 -3.74 -4.77
C LEU A 70 20.67 -2.39 -4.74
N GLY A 71 21.79 -2.31 -5.41
CA GLY A 71 22.63 -1.14 -5.49
C GLY A 71 23.82 -1.36 -6.42
N PRO A 72 24.74 -0.40 -6.54
CA PRO A 72 25.93 -0.56 -7.38
C PRO A 72 26.71 -1.82 -6.97
N ASN A 73 26.88 -2.75 -7.92
CA ASN A 73 27.61 -4.00 -7.76
C ASN A 73 27.07 -4.95 -6.67
N VAL A 74 25.84 -4.78 -6.21
CA VAL A 74 25.21 -5.63 -5.22
C VAL A 74 23.85 -6.12 -5.75
N LYS A 75 23.71 -7.43 -5.86
CA LYS A 75 22.45 -8.11 -6.11
C LYS A 75 21.91 -8.72 -4.83
N TYR A 76 20.61 -8.91 -4.78
CA TYR A 76 19.94 -9.55 -3.66
C TYR A 76 18.84 -10.48 -4.15
N GLN A 77 18.64 -11.59 -3.46
CA GLN A 77 17.54 -12.51 -3.74
C GLN A 77 16.30 -12.05 -3.01
N PHE A 78 15.47 -11.29 -3.71
CA PHE A 78 14.20 -10.81 -3.17
C PHE A 78 13.10 -11.88 -3.26
N TRP A 79 12.23 -11.86 -2.28
CA TRP A 79 10.91 -12.50 -2.34
C TRP A 79 9.90 -11.43 -2.70
N THR A 80 9.08 -11.68 -3.69
CA THR A 80 8.36 -10.60 -4.36
C THR A 80 6.87 -10.88 -4.47
N PHE A 81 6.06 -9.82 -4.53
CA PHE A 81 4.74 -9.88 -5.12
C PHE A 81 4.80 -9.34 -6.55
N ASN A 82 4.34 -10.16 -7.52
CA ASN A 82 4.34 -9.87 -8.96
C ASN A 82 5.73 -9.52 -9.51
N GLY A 83 6.79 -10.05 -8.88
CA GLY A 83 8.17 -9.85 -9.32
C GLY A 83 8.75 -8.46 -9.09
N HIS A 84 8.16 -7.67 -8.19
CA HIS A 84 8.58 -6.32 -7.86
C HIS A 84 8.77 -6.13 -6.35
N VAL A 85 9.65 -5.22 -5.97
CA VAL A 85 9.85 -4.73 -4.60
C VAL A 85 9.91 -3.20 -4.63
N PRO A 86 8.98 -2.53 -3.97
CA PRO A 86 7.80 -3.07 -3.32
C PRO A 86 6.82 -3.71 -4.30
N GLY A 87 5.94 -4.56 -3.79
CA GLY A 87 4.82 -5.10 -4.55
C GLY A 87 3.87 -4.01 -5.05
N PRO A 88 2.86 -4.34 -5.87
CA PRO A 88 2.03 -3.36 -6.54
C PRO A 88 1.22 -2.50 -5.57
N PHE A 89 0.97 -1.24 -5.97
CA PHE A 89 0.00 -0.37 -5.30
C PHE A 89 -1.41 -0.82 -5.65
N ILE A 90 -2.23 -1.04 -4.63
CA ILE A 90 -3.64 -1.43 -4.77
C ILE A 90 -4.51 -0.24 -4.39
N ARG A 91 -5.41 0.20 -5.28
CA ARG A 91 -6.34 1.31 -5.02
C ARG A 91 -7.77 0.82 -5.07
N VAL A 92 -8.46 0.92 -3.93
CA VAL A 92 -9.83 0.46 -3.70
C VAL A 92 -10.59 1.51 -2.88
N ARG A 93 -11.87 1.27 -2.56
CA ARG A 93 -12.69 2.22 -1.80
C ARG A 93 -13.41 1.54 -0.66
N VAL A 94 -13.69 2.27 0.41
CA VAL A 94 -14.52 1.79 1.52
C VAL A 94 -15.90 1.35 1.00
N GLY A 95 -16.31 0.16 1.44
CA GLY A 95 -17.54 -0.49 0.98
C GLY A 95 -17.35 -1.42 -0.22
N ASP A 96 -16.19 -1.45 -0.86
CA ASP A 96 -15.86 -2.50 -1.83
C ASP A 96 -15.70 -3.86 -1.15
N THR A 97 -15.82 -4.89 -1.94
CA THR A 97 -15.38 -6.24 -1.60
C THR A 97 -14.09 -6.49 -2.35
N LEU A 98 -13.00 -6.65 -1.61
CA LEU A 98 -11.72 -7.06 -2.16
C LEU A 98 -11.76 -8.57 -2.40
N GLU A 99 -11.64 -9.00 -3.64
CA GLU A 99 -11.44 -10.40 -4.02
C GLU A 99 -9.98 -10.61 -4.36
N VAL A 100 -9.27 -11.33 -3.49
CA VAL A 100 -7.83 -11.53 -3.62
C VAL A 100 -7.55 -12.94 -4.11
N HIS A 101 -6.72 -13.04 -5.14
CA HIS A 101 -6.13 -14.28 -5.65
C HIS A 101 -4.63 -14.23 -5.40
N VAL A 102 -4.11 -15.18 -4.63
CA VAL A 102 -2.68 -15.33 -4.36
C VAL A 102 -2.20 -16.61 -4.98
N THR A 103 -1.32 -16.50 -5.98
CA THR A 103 -0.63 -17.64 -6.58
C THR A 103 0.75 -17.74 -5.94
N ASN A 104 1.20 -18.94 -5.62
CA ASN A 104 2.55 -19.19 -5.15
C ASN A 104 3.37 -19.84 -6.27
N SER A 105 4.16 -19.03 -6.98
CA SER A 105 5.10 -19.46 -8.03
C SER A 105 6.54 -19.66 -7.51
N ASP A 106 6.73 -19.65 -6.17
CA ASP A 106 8.03 -19.91 -5.56
C ASP A 106 8.34 -21.42 -5.54
N GLU A 107 9.30 -21.85 -6.36
CA GLU A 107 9.72 -23.25 -6.47
C GLU A 107 10.59 -23.73 -5.28
N SER A 108 10.96 -22.84 -4.35
CA SER A 108 11.74 -23.21 -3.15
C SER A 108 10.98 -24.10 -2.17
N GLY A 109 9.64 -24.19 -2.33
CA GLY A 109 8.76 -24.92 -1.44
C GLY A 109 8.28 -24.11 -0.23
N MET A 110 8.63 -22.84 -0.13
CA MET A 110 8.17 -21.99 0.95
C MET A 110 6.68 -21.62 0.76
N PRO A 111 5.88 -21.66 1.84
CA PRO A 111 4.52 -21.16 1.79
C PRO A 111 4.52 -19.63 1.73
N HIS A 112 3.60 -19.07 0.96
CA HIS A 112 3.35 -17.63 0.93
C HIS A 112 1.88 -17.31 1.16
N ASN A 113 1.60 -16.10 1.62
CA ASN A 113 0.25 -15.57 1.82
C ASN A 113 0.27 -14.05 1.75
N VAL A 114 -0.87 -13.42 2.08
CA VAL A 114 -0.94 -11.96 2.24
C VAL A 114 -1.76 -11.61 3.47
N ASP A 115 -1.17 -10.81 4.35
CA ASP A 115 -1.80 -10.06 5.41
C ASP A 115 -2.05 -8.63 4.92
N PHE A 116 -3.30 -8.20 4.89
CA PHE A 116 -3.68 -6.83 4.57
C PHE A 116 -4.05 -6.08 5.84
N HIS A 117 -3.28 -5.09 6.26
CA HIS A 117 -3.66 -4.22 7.38
C HIS A 117 -4.99 -3.47 7.15
N ALA A 118 -5.49 -3.44 5.91
CA ALA A 118 -6.79 -2.90 5.53
C ALA A 118 -7.96 -3.83 5.82
N VAL A 119 -7.71 -5.10 6.15
CA VAL A 119 -8.73 -6.15 6.33
C VAL A 119 -9.04 -6.35 7.80
N THR A 120 -10.32 -6.31 8.14
CA THR A 120 -10.80 -6.65 9.49
C THR A 120 -11.10 -8.15 9.55
N GLY A 121 -10.26 -8.89 10.26
CA GLY A 121 -10.40 -10.33 10.43
C GLY A 121 -9.09 -10.99 10.89
N PRO A 122 -9.12 -12.25 11.36
CA PRO A 122 -7.94 -12.93 11.85
C PRO A 122 -6.81 -13.00 10.80
N GLY A 123 -5.61 -12.53 11.18
CA GLY A 123 -4.42 -12.53 10.34
C GLY A 123 -4.56 -11.70 9.06
N GLY A 124 -5.43 -10.66 9.05
CA GLY A 124 -5.60 -9.76 7.90
C GLY A 124 -5.87 -10.45 6.55
N GLY A 125 -6.37 -11.69 6.59
CA GLY A 125 -6.58 -12.54 5.42
C GLY A 125 -5.53 -13.65 5.24
N ALA A 126 -4.37 -13.57 5.86
CA ALA A 126 -3.28 -14.54 5.68
C ALA A 126 -3.71 -15.97 5.96
N THR A 127 -4.55 -16.19 6.98
CA THR A 127 -5.03 -17.53 7.39
C THR A 127 -5.78 -18.28 6.30
N VAL A 128 -6.42 -17.58 5.37
CA VAL A 128 -7.21 -18.17 4.27
C VAL A 128 -6.52 -18.04 2.91
N LEU A 129 -5.41 -17.29 2.83
CA LEU A 129 -4.63 -17.05 1.61
C LEU A 129 -3.29 -17.80 1.57
N THR A 130 -2.98 -18.62 2.58
CA THR A 130 -1.72 -19.38 2.61
C THR A 130 -1.75 -20.51 1.58
N GLY A 131 -0.82 -20.46 0.61
CA GLY A 131 -0.62 -21.46 -0.42
C GLY A 131 0.83 -21.96 -0.49
N VAL A 132 1.02 -23.23 -0.81
CA VAL A 132 2.34 -23.80 -1.14
C VAL A 132 2.60 -23.68 -2.65
N ALA A 133 3.82 -24.01 -3.08
CA ALA A 133 4.25 -23.90 -4.47
C ALA A 133 3.20 -24.51 -5.46
N GLY A 134 2.85 -23.75 -6.48
CA GLY A 134 1.86 -24.11 -7.50
C GLY A 134 0.39 -23.96 -7.10
N GLU A 135 0.09 -23.57 -5.87
CA GLU A 135 -1.29 -23.31 -5.43
C GLU A 135 -1.73 -21.87 -5.67
N GLU A 136 -3.01 -21.72 -5.99
CA GLU A 136 -3.74 -20.46 -5.91
C GLU A 136 -4.74 -20.52 -4.76
N LYS A 137 -4.78 -19.47 -3.96
CA LYS A 137 -5.78 -19.26 -2.90
C LYS A 137 -6.56 -17.99 -3.21
N ALA A 138 -7.88 -18.05 -2.99
CA ALA A 138 -8.74 -16.89 -3.16
C ALA A 138 -9.62 -16.64 -1.93
N ALA A 139 -9.84 -15.37 -1.61
CA ALA A 139 -10.69 -14.96 -0.50
C ALA A 139 -11.36 -13.61 -0.77
N TYR A 140 -12.43 -13.32 -0.03
CA TYR A 140 -13.23 -12.11 -0.16
C TYR A 140 -13.21 -11.34 1.16
N PHE A 141 -12.91 -10.04 1.10
CA PHE A 141 -12.85 -9.17 2.26
C PHE A 141 -13.67 -7.90 2.04
N LYS A 142 -14.57 -7.59 2.98
CA LYS A 142 -15.29 -6.31 2.95
C LYS A 142 -14.40 -5.22 3.52
N LEU A 143 -14.19 -4.15 2.75
CA LEU A 143 -13.38 -3.00 3.18
C LEU A 143 -14.24 -2.03 4.00
N LEU A 144 -13.97 -1.97 5.30
CA LEU A 144 -14.79 -1.24 6.26
C LEU A 144 -14.25 0.16 6.58
N HIS A 145 -12.93 0.34 6.52
CA HIS A 145 -12.24 1.54 6.96
C HIS A 145 -11.43 2.16 5.82
N PRO A 146 -11.58 3.48 5.54
CA PRO A 146 -10.69 4.16 4.62
C PRO A 146 -9.34 4.42 5.29
N GLY A 147 -8.28 4.40 4.49
CA GLY A 147 -6.92 4.63 4.97
C GLY A 147 -5.88 4.20 3.95
N LEU A 148 -4.62 4.52 4.22
CA LEU A 148 -3.47 3.97 3.54
C LEU A 148 -2.85 2.91 4.45
N PHE A 149 -2.71 1.69 3.95
CA PHE A 149 -2.28 0.54 4.74
C PHE A 149 -1.16 -0.21 4.05
N ILE A 150 -0.31 -0.87 4.85
CA ILE A 150 0.64 -1.87 4.37
C ILE A 150 -0.11 -3.19 4.10
N TYR A 151 0.37 -3.95 3.14
CA TYR A 151 0.15 -5.39 3.08
C TYR A 151 1.50 -6.10 2.97
N HIS A 152 1.60 -7.31 3.49
CA HIS A 152 2.83 -8.09 3.45
C HIS A 152 2.57 -9.59 3.55
N CYS A 153 3.59 -10.41 3.25
CA CYS A 153 3.52 -11.83 3.54
C CYS A 153 3.64 -12.06 5.05
N ALA A 154 2.76 -12.89 5.59
CA ALA A 154 2.75 -13.31 6.99
C ALA A 154 2.93 -14.83 7.16
N ALA A 155 3.49 -15.51 6.16
CA ALA A 155 3.89 -16.91 6.30
C ALA A 155 5.10 -17.01 7.25
N PRO A 156 5.17 -18.04 8.10
CA PRO A 156 6.32 -18.22 8.99
C PRO A 156 7.62 -18.58 8.23
N PRO A 157 8.78 -18.00 8.61
CA PRO A 157 8.98 -16.96 9.61
C PRO A 157 8.65 -15.56 9.04
N VAL A 158 7.65 -14.90 9.62
CA VAL A 158 7.04 -13.66 9.11
C VAL A 158 8.06 -12.56 8.86
N MET A 159 9.00 -12.36 9.80
CA MET A 159 10.02 -11.31 9.72
C MET A 159 10.93 -11.49 8.51
N ASP A 160 11.24 -12.74 8.13
CA ASP A 160 12.11 -13.02 6.98
C ASP A 160 11.42 -12.68 5.67
N HIS A 161 10.11 -12.97 5.54
CA HIS A 161 9.32 -12.62 4.35
C HIS A 161 9.25 -11.10 4.13
N ILE A 162 9.03 -10.33 5.20
CA ILE A 162 9.02 -8.86 5.12
C ILE A 162 10.42 -8.35 4.78
N ALA A 163 11.46 -8.80 5.51
CA ALA A 163 12.84 -8.33 5.30
C ALA A 163 13.38 -8.67 3.90
N ASN A 164 12.84 -9.70 3.24
CA ASN A 164 13.22 -10.10 1.89
C ASN A 164 12.40 -9.45 0.77
N GLY A 165 11.41 -8.57 1.07
CA GLY A 165 10.77 -7.75 0.03
C GLY A 165 9.28 -7.98 -0.20
N MET A 166 8.62 -8.86 0.57
CA MET A 166 7.19 -9.18 0.38
C MET A 166 6.27 -8.18 1.08
N TYR A 167 6.16 -6.99 0.56
CA TYR A 167 5.30 -5.91 1.06
C TYR A 167 4.86 -4.97 -0.05
N GLY A 168 3.80 -4.20 0.22
CA GLY A 168 3.30 -3.13 -0.64
C GLY A 168 2.27 -2.26 0.07
N LEU A 169 1.62 -1.35 -0.68
CA LEU A 169 0.58 -0.45 -0.16
C LEU A 169 -0.78 -0.74 -0.77
N ILE A 170 -1.80 -0.64 0.09
CA ILE A 170 -3.20 -0.62 -0.31
C ILE A 170 -3.86 0.66 0.20
N LEU A 171 -4.39 1.46 -0.73
CA LEU A 171 -5.21 2.64 -0.45
C LEU A 171 -6.68 2.25 -0.50
N VAL A 172 -7.36 2.38 0.63
CA VAL A 172 -8.82 2.32 0.72
C VAL A 172 -9.35 3.74 0.73
N GLU A 173 -9.79 4.25 -0.41
CA GLU A 173 -10.33 5.61 -0.50
C GLU A 173 -11.58 5.81 0.37
N PRO A 174 -11.78 7.01 0.97
CA PRO A 174 -13.07 7.39 1.54
C PRO A 174 -14.18 7.33 0.50
N LYS A 175 -15.44 7.19 0.93
CA LYS A 175 -16.62 7.14 0.03
C LYS A 175 -16.68 8.27 -0.99
N LYS A 176 -16.22 9.47 -0.61
CA LYS A 176 -16.23 10.66 -1.47
C LYS A 176 -14.96 10.79 -2.32
N GLY A 177 -14.02 9.84 -2.21
CA GLY A 177 -12.68 9.95 -2.77
C GLY A 177 -11.80 10.91 -1.95
N LEU A 178 -10.58 11.11 -2.42
CA LEU A 178 -9.65 12.12 -1.91
C LEU A 178 -9.79 13.42 -2.70
N PRO A 179 -9.44 14.58 -2.11
CA PRO A 179 -9.32 15.82 -2.89
C PRO A 179 -8.39 15.64 -4.08
N PRO A 180 -8.66 16.25 -5.24
CA PRO A 180 -7.79 16.12 -6.39
C PRO A 180 -6.44 16.81 -6.14
N VAL A 181 -5.39 16.23 -6.69
CA VAL A 181 -4.03 16.77 -6.75
C VAL A 181 -3.48 16.60 -8.16
N ASP A 182 -2.41 17.31 -8.50
CA ASP A 182 -1.83 17.27 -9.85
C ASP A 182 -0.89 16.08 -10.03
N ARG A 183 -0.22 15.64 -8.94
CA ARG A 183 0.72 14.52 -8.92
C ARG A 183 0.47 13.61 -7.74
N GLU A 184 0.52 12.32 -7.98
CA GLU A 184 0.50 11.29 -6.94
C GLU A 184 1.71 10.37 -7.11
N PHE A 185 2.40 10.04 -6.01
CA PHE A 185 3.55 9.16 -6.02
C PHE A 185 3.43 8.08 -4.93
N TYR A 186 3.92 6.89 -5.25
CA TYR A 186 4.09 5.77 -4.35
C TYR A 186 5.56 5.67 -3.94
N VAL A 187 5.85 5.86 -2.66
CA VAL A 187 7.19 5.70 -2.06
C VAL A 187 7.09 4.77 -0.86
N LEU A 188 7.92 3.75 -0.80
CA LEU A 188 7.94 2.81 0.30
C LEU A 188 9.37 2.58 0.79
N GLN A 189 9.60 2.86 2.08
CA GLN A 189 10.86 2.58 2.76
C GLN A 189 10.90 1.15 3.27
N SER A 190 12.08 0.53 3.20
CA SER A 190 12.32 -0.78 3.76
C SER A 190 13.77 -0.97 4.19
N GLU A 191 14.00 -2.01 4.97
CA GLU A 191 15.30 -2.38 5.52
C GLU A 191 15.76 -3.70 4.90
N ILE A 192 17.04 -3.76 4.51
CA ILE A 192 17.63 -4.98 3.96
C ILE A 192 18.74 -5.43 4.91
N TYR A 193 18.60 -6.63 5.42
CA TYR A 193 19.53 -7.28 6.34
C TYR A 193 20.36 -8.32 5.63
N GLY A 194 21.59 -7.99 5.32
CA GLY A 194 22.50 -8.85 4.56
C GLY A 194 23.86 -9.01 5.21
N LYS A 195 24.47 -10.14 4.94
CA LYS A 195 25.88 -10.38 5.27
C LYS A 195 26.77 -9.65 4.27
N GLU A 196 27.97 -9.32 4.68
CA GLU A 196 29.01 -8.86 3.75
C GLU A 196 29.20 -9.92 2.67
N PRO A 197 29.08 -9.56 1.37
CA PRO A 197 29.38 -10.50 0.30
C PRO A 197 30.84 -10.99 0.42
N MET A 198 31.05 -12.30 0.31
CA MET A 198 32.41 -12.85 0.26
C MET A 198 33.03 -12.51 -1.11
N GLU A 199 34.37 -12.54 -1.18
CA GLU A 199 35.09 -12.30 -2.43
C GLU A 199 34.58 -13.23 -3.55
N GLY A 200 34.17 -12.64 -4.67
CA GLY A 200 33.58 -13.34 -5.80
C GLY A 200 32.06 -13.62 -5.71
N GLN A 201 31.38 -13.25 -4.63
CA GLN A 201 29.92 -13.29 -4.55
C GLN A 201 29.30 -11.99 -5.05
N GLU A 202 28.42 -12.09 -6.04
CA GLU A 202 27.62 -10.96 -6.52
C GLU A 202 26.29 -10.80 -5.79
N VAL A 203 25.76 -11.88 -5.22
CA VAL A 203 24.45 -11.91 -4.53
C VAL A 203 24.68 -11.90 -3.04
N MET A 204 24.17 -10.86 -2.38
CA MET A 204 24.23 -10.73 -0.92
C MET A 204 23.26 -11.71 -0.26
N GLU A 205 23.73 -12.43 0.76
CA GLU A 205 22.89 -13.34 1.54
C GLU A 205 22.11 -12.59 2.63
N PHE A 206 20.86 -13.02 2.84
CA PHE A 206 20.06 -12.56 3.96
C PHE A 206 20.68 -12.94 5.31
N SER A 207 20.53 -12.07 6.29
CA SER A 207 20.97 -12.32 7.67
C SER A 207 19.85 -12.08 8.66
N HIS A 208 19.24 -13.16 9.12
CA HIS A 208 18.27 -13.14 10.20
C HIS A 208 18.88 -12.58 11.50
N GLU A 209 20.15 -12.89 11.78
CA GLU A 209 20.88 -12.40 12.96
C GLU A 209 21.00 -10.86 12.97
N GLU A 210 21.33 -10.25 11.83
CA GLU A 210 21.38 -8.79 11.72
C GLU A 210 19.97 -8.17 11.82
N GLY A 211 18.95 -8.89 11.38
CA GLY A 211 17.54 -8.52 11.59
C GLY A 211 17.18 -8.46 13.08
N LEU A 212 17.56 -9.45 13.85
CA LEU A 212 17.35 -9.47 15.32
C LEU A 212 18.10 -8.36 16.06
N LYS A 213 19.23 -7.91 15.52
CA LYS A 213 20.02 -6.79 16.06
C LYS A 213 19.51 -5.42 15.62
N GLU A 214 18.49 -5.36 14.75
CA GLU A 214 18.01 -4.13 14.11
C GLU A 214 19.11 -3.38 13.35
N HIS A 215 20.01 -4.12 12.69
CA HIS A 215 21.23 -3.62 12.06
C HIS A 215 21.16 -3.76 10.54
N PRO A 216 20.28 -3.00 9.84
CA PRO A 216 20.15 -3.13 8.40
C PRO A 216 21.43 -2.66 7.71
N ARG A 217 21.85 -3.42 6.69
CA ARG A 217 22.94 -3.02 5.81
C ARG A 217 22.50 -1.87 4.88
N PHE A 218 21.27 -1.96 4.37
CA PHE A 218 20.65 -0.92 3.56
C PHE A 218 19.31 -0.52 4.14
N VAL A 219 18.99 0.76 4.00
CA VAL A 219 17.65 1.33 4.20
C VAL A 219 17.32 2.04 2.90
N VAL A 220 16.28 1.62 2.21
CA VAL A 220 16.06 2.02 0.83
C VAL A 220 14.65 2.51 0.59
N PHE A 221 14.47 3.38 -0.38
CA PHE A 221 13.17 3.67 -0.98
C PHE A 221 12.96 2.75 -2.19
N ASN A 222 11.74 2.24 -2.35
CA ASN A 222 11.30 1.44 -3.49
C ASN A 222 12.28 0.29 -3.86
N GLY A 223 12.74 -0.45 -2.82
CA GLY A 223 13.40 -1.74 -2.93
C GLY A 223 14.88 -1.72 -3.29
N LYS A 224 15.49 -0.56 -3.64
CA LYS A 224 16.92 -0.47 -3.97
C LYS A 224 17.50 0.91 -3.69
N THR A 225 18.82 0.97 -3.50
CA THR A 225 19.52 2.27 -3.42
C THR A 225 19.40 3.01 -4.75
N GLY A 226 19.24 4.33 -4.68
CA GLY A 226 19.13 5.16 -5.87
C GLY A 226 17.87 4.96 -6.72
N SER A 227 16.85 4.26 -6.22
CA SER A 227 15.58 4.05 -6.94
C SER A 227 14.90 5.36 -7.39
N LEU A 228 15.06 6.41 -6.60
CA LEU A 228 14.51 7.75 -6.86
C LEU A 228 15.60 8.75 -7.29
N THR A 229 16.62 8.29 -8.02
CA THR A 229 17.69 9.11 -8.58
C THR A 229 17.80 8.88 -10.09
N GLY A 230 18.52 9.73 -10.80
CA GLY A 230 18.70 9.59 -12.25
C GLY A 230 17.34 9.56 -12.99
N GLU A 231 17.05 8.47 -13.69
CA GLU A 231 15.78 8.31 -14.40
C GLU A 231 14.58 8.11 -13.45
N GLY A 232 14.82 7.64 -12.22
CA GLY A 232 13.80 7.43 -11.20
C GLY A 232 13.40 8.69 -10.41
N VAL A 233 14.00 9.85 -10.71
CA VAL A 233 13.66 11.13 -10.06
C VAL A 233 12.17 11.44 -10.24
N LEU A 234 11.49 11.74 -9.13
CA LEU A 234 10.11 12.21 -9.17
C LEU A 234 10.03 13.57 -9.85
N LYS A 235 9.01 13.83 -10.67
CA LYS A 235 8.91 15.06 -11.46
C LYS A 235 7.59 15.77 -11.22
N ALA A 236 7.68 17.07 -10.96
CA ALA A 236 6.53 17.95 -10.81
C ALA A 236 6.88 19.37 -11.31
N LYS A 237 5.91 20.28 -11.29
CA LYS A 237 6.08 21.68 -11.66
C LYS A 237 5.70 22.60 -10.53
N THR A 238 6.28 23.79 -10.49
CA THR A 238 5.81 24.84 -9.57
C THR A 238 4.35 25.18 -9.83
N GLY A 239 3.60 25.36 -8.76
CA GLY A 239 2.15 25.55 -8.78
C GLY A 239 1.36 24.24 -8.78
N GLU A 240 1.98 23.08 -9.00
CA GLU A 240 1.32 21.78 -8.85
C GLU A 240 1.22 21.41 -7.37
N ARG A 241 0.12 20.72 -7.05
CA ARG A 241 -0.09 20.07 -5.76
C ARG A 241 0.32 18.60 -5.84
N VAL A 242 1.20 18.20 -4.95
CA VAL A 242 1.77 16.85 -4.90
C VAL A 242 1.20 16.08 -3.71
N ARG A 243 0.93 14.80 -3.92
CA ARG A 243 0.61 13.83 -2.87
C ARG A 243 1.59 12.66 -2.93
N ILE A 244 2.19 12.32 -1.80
CA ILE A 244 3.00 11.12 -1.66
C ILE A 244 2.29 10.15 -0.72
N TYR A 245 2.02 8.96 -1.21
CA TYR A 245 1.63 7.81 -0.43
C TYR A 245 2.91 7.13 0.06
N PHE A 246 3.26 7.39 1.31
CA PHE A 246 4.49 6.90 1.90
C PHE A 246 4.23 5.74 2.86
N GLY A 247 4.90 4.60 2.63
CA GLY A 247 4.88 3.45 3.50
C GLY A 247 6.24 3.19 4.13
N ASN A 248 6.24 2.53 5.28
CA ASN A 248 7.42 1.98 5.91
C ASN A 248 7.18 0.50 6.22
N ALA A 249 7.70 -0.38 5.39
CA ALA A 249 7.58 -1.82 5.61
C ALA A 249 8.40 -2.28 6.84
N GLY A 250 9.40 -1.53 7.23
CA GLY A 250 10.33 -1.91 8.28
C GLY A 250 11.26 -3.05 7.83
N PRO A 251 11.37 -4.15 8.58
CA PRO A 251 10.46 -4.61 9.66
C PRO A 251 10.65 -3.97 11.04
N ASN A 252 11.75 -3.29 11.32
CA ASN A 252 12.11 -2.88 12.68
C ASN A 252 12.07 -1.35 12.91
N LEU A 253 12.63 -0.55 11.98
CA LEU A 253 12.94 0.84 12.23
C LEU A 253 11.77 1.78 11.89
N ILE A 254 11.55 2.77 12.74
CA ILE A 254 10.66 3.90 12.46
C ILE A 254 11.32 4.81 11.42
N SER A 255 10.58 5.25 10.41
CA SER A 255 11.03 6.27 9.47
C SER A 255 10.72 7.67 10.01
N SER A 256 11.66 8.59 9.88
CA SER A 256 11.48 10.03 10.07
C SER A 256 11.40 10.69 8.69
N PHE A 257 10.28 10.51 7.98
CA PHE A 257 10.13 10.96 6.60
C PHE A 257 10.10 12.49 6.50
N HIS A 258 10.98 13.02 5.65
CA HIS A 258 11.14 14.45 5.39
C HIS A 258 11.42 14.71 3.92
N LEU A 259 10.97 15.86 3.42
CA LEU A 259 11.35 16.39 2.11
C LEU A 259 12.14 17.69 2.35
N ILE A 260 13.46 17.63 2.14
CA ILE A 260 14.35 18.79 2.34
C ILE A 260 13.95 19.90 1.39
N GLY A 261 13.69 21.06 1.93
CA GLY A 261 13.26 22.25 1.19
C GLY A 261 11.76 22.45 1.12
N GLU A 262 10.95 21.54 1.72
CA GLU A 262 9.49 21.66 1.68
C GLU A 262 8.86 21.45 3.08
N ILE A 263 7.68 22.03 3.26
CA ILE A 263 6.83 21.86 4.43
C ILE A 263 5.52 21.23 3.98
N PHE A 264 5.18 20.08 4.54
CA PHE A 264 3.93 19.40 4.21
C PHE A 264 2.72 20.23 4.67
N ASP A 265 1.90 20.68 3.74
CA ASP A 265 0.63 21.38 4.03
C ASP A 265 -0.32 20.50 4.81
N GLN A 266 -0.35 19.21 4.48
CA GLN A 266 -1.22 18.21 5.09
C GLN A 266 -0.46 16.90 5.31
N VAL A 267 -0.62 16.35 6.50
CA VAL A 267 -0.09 15.00 6.83
C VAL A 267 -1.22 14.18 7.45
N TYR A 268 -1.59 13.12 6.76
CA TYR A 268 -2.52 12.11 7.23
C TYR A 268 -1.71 11.03 7.96
N ARG A 269 -1.44 11.30 9.25
CA ARG A 269 -0.59 10.43 10.08
C ARG A 269 -1.18 9.04 10.19
N GLU A 270 -0.30 8.03 10.19
CA GLU A 270 -0.70 6.61 10.33
C GLU A 270 -1.67 6.13 9.24
N GLY A 271 -1.71 6.86 8.11
CA GLY A 271 -2.62 6.55 7.00
C GLY A 271 -4.10 6.85 7.27
N ASP A 272 -4.43 7.55 8.38
CA ASP A 272 -5.80 7.88 8.74
C ASP A 272 -6.39 8.94 7.81
N LEU A 273 -7.36 8.52 6.98
CA LEU A 273 -8.08 9.38 6.04
C LEU A 273 -9.46 9.85 6.56
N LEU A 274 -9.76 9.60 7.84
CA LEU A 274 -11.01 10.04 8.50
C LEU A 274 -10.81 11.29 9.33
N SER A 275 -9.73 11.35 10.10
CA SER A 275 -9.39 12.51 10.93
C SER A 275 -8.89 13.68 10.09
N PRO A 276 -9.06 14.92 10.55
CA PRO A 276 -8.42 16.07 9.92
C PRO A 276 -6.90 15.90 9.88
N PRO A 277 -6.23 16.16 8.75
CA PRO A 277 -4.78 16.06 8.66
C PRO A 277 -4.07 17.11 9.54
N ALA A 278 -2.89 16.77 10.02
CA ALA A 278 -1.98 17.73 10.61
C ALA A 278 -1.52 18.75 9.56
N ARG A 279 -1.23 19.97 9.99
CA ARG A 279 -0.88 21.08 9.10
C ARG A 279 0.53 21.59 9.36
N SER A 280 1.21 22.06 8.31
CA SER A 280 2.55 22.71 8.40
C SER A 280 3.56 21.84 9.13
N VAL A 281 3.71 20.61 8.66
CA VAL A 281 4.58 19.59 9.26
C VAL A 281 5.86 19.46 8.44
N GLN A 282 7.01 19.56 9.08
CA GLN A 282 8.31 19.43 8.42
C GLN A 282 8.74 17.96 8.26
N THR A 283 8.55 17.15 9.30
CA THR A 283 8.98 15.75 9.37
C THR A 283 7.88 14.93 10.03
N THR A 284 7.55 13.78 9.49
CA THR A 284 6.53 12.89 10.06
C THR A 284 7.11 11.53 10.41
N LEU A 285 6.66 10.96 11.54
CA LEU A 285 7.04 9.61 11.94
C LEU A 285 6.13 8.59 11.25
N VAL A 286 6.75 7.55 10.69
CA VAL A 286 6.03 6.41 10.11
C VAL A 286 6.55 5.12 10.74
N PRO A 287 5.74 4.45 11.57
CA PRO A 287 6.17 3.23 12.25
C PRO A 287 6.46 2.11 11.25
N ALA A 288 7.23 1.12 11.68
CA ALA A 288 7.36 -0.13 10.93
C ALA A 288 5.99 -0.78 10.73
N GLY A 289 5.69 -1.25 9.52
CA GLY A 289 4.37 -1.77 9.16
C GLY A 289 3.28 -0.68 9.04
N GLY A 290 3.66 0.59 8.99
CA GLY A 290 2.74 1.73 8.90
C GLY A 290 2.88 2.54 7.62
N ALA A 291 1.99 3.54 7.47
CA ALA A 291 1.98 4.42 6.31
C ALA A 291 1.54 5.83 6.69
N THR A 292 1.77 6.80 5.80
CA THR A 292 1.28 8.17 5.89
C THR A 292 0.98 8.72 4.52
N VAL A 293 0.10 9.71 4.44
CA VAL A 293 -0.09 10.49 3.20
C VAL A 293 0.35 11.91 3.49
N VAL A 294 1.21 12.46 2.64
CA VAL A 294 1.61 13.85 2.72
C VAL A 294 1.17 14.61 1.47
N GLU A 295 0.74 15.84 1.65
CA GLU A 295 0.38 16.75 0.55
C GLU A 295 1.08 18.09 0.74
N PHE A 296 1.55 18.68 -0.36
CA PHE A 296 2.21 19.97 -0.39
C PHE A 296 2.09 20.63 -1.78
N GLY A 297 2.21 21.94 -1.81
CA GLY A 297 2.36 22.72 -3.04
C GLY A 297 3.83 23.00 -3.30
N LEU A 298 4.23 23.05 -4.56
CA LEU A 298 5.60 23.40 -4.96
C LEU A 298 5.65 24.87 -5.41
N GLU A 299 6.31 25.73 -4.61
CA GLU A 299 6.38 27.17 -4.90
C GLU A 299 7.66 27.59 -5.62
N VAL A 300 8.76 26.91 -5.36
CA VAL A 300 10.10 27.24 -5.87
C VAL A 300 10.60 26.13 -6.78
N PRO A 301 11.15 26.42 -7.97
CA PRO A 301 11.77 25.39 -8.80
C PRO A 301 13.10 24.94 -8.19
N GLY A 302 13.44 23.66 -8.36
CA GLY A 302 14.68 23.09 -7.85
C GLY A 302 14.56 21.60 -7.55
N SER A 303 15.62 21.06 -6.98
CA SER A 303 15.69 19.67 -6.54
C SER A 303 15.41 19.60 -5.04
N TYR A 304 14.43 18.78 -4.68
CA TYR A 304 14.01 18.51 -3.30
C TYR A 304 14.40 17.09 -2.93
N THR A 305 14.99 16.90 -1.76
CA THR A 305 15.50 15.58 -1.37
C THR A 305 14.57 14.88 -0.39
N LEU A 306 14.02 13.74 -0.78
CA LEU A 306 13.32 12.84 0.12
C LEU A 306 14.36 12.10 0.98
N VAL A 307 14.19 12.10 2.29
CA VAL A 307 15.10 11.42 3.23
C VAL A 307 14.34 10.74 4.38
N ASP A 308 14.94 9.70 4.93
CA ASP A 308 14.73 9.36 6.34
C ASP A 308 15.67 10.25 7.17
N HIS A 309 15.09 11.15 7.97
CA HIS A 309 15.88 12.14 8.74
C HIS A 309 16.59 11.53 9.97
N ALA A 310 16.53 10.22 10.19
CA ALA A 310 17.56 9.49 10.91
C ALA A 310 18.80 9.44 10.00
N ILE A 311 19.48 10.57 9.85
CA ILE A 311 20.22 11.04 8.69
C ILE A 311 21.35 10.12 8.23
N PHE A 312 21.96 9.36 9.10
CA PHE A 312 22.95 8.34 8.69
C PHE A 312 22.38 7.24 7.78
N ARG A 313 21.04 7.12 7.70
CA ARG A 313 20.38 6.19 6.78
C ARG A 313 20.44 6.64 5.32
N VAL A 314 20.75 7.91 5.07
CA VAL A 314 21.03 8.43 3.71
C VAL A 314 22.21 7.68 3.09
N GLU A 315 23.29 7.44 3.86
CA GLU A 315 24.44 6.65 3.41
C GLU A 315 24.10 5.16 3.20
N LYS A 316 23.00 4.68 3.81
CA LYS A 316 22.47 3.33 3.58
C LYS A 316 21.49 3.24 2.42
N GLY A 317 21.16 4.38 1.76
CA GLY A 317 20.30 4.44 0.59
C GLY A 317 18.93 5.09 0.78
N ALA A 318 18.60 5.59 2.00
CA ALA A 318 17.32 6.25 2.28
C ALA A 318 17.29 7.71 1.78
N ALA A 319 17.55 7.90 0.50
CA ALA A 319 17.51 9.18 -0.20
C ALA A 319 16.88 9.05 -1.59
N GLY A 320 16.24 10.13 -2.05
CA GLY A 320 15.67 10.24 -3.39
C GLY A 320 15.37 11.69 -3.72
N PHE A 321 15.05 11.99 -4.97
CA PHE A 321 14.84 13.36 -5.43
C PHE A 321 13.45 13.56 -6.03
N LEU A 322 12.91 14.77 -5.82
CA LEU A 322 11.79 15.33 -6.54
C LEU A 322 12.27 16.61 -7.22
N GLN A 323 12.21 16.61 -8.55
CA GLN A 323 12.58 17.77 -9.37
C GLN A 323 11.34 18.60 -9.67
N ALA A 324 11.33 19.85 -9.20
CA ALA A 324 10.32 20.84 -9.54
C ALA A 324 10.81 21.74 -10.68
N GLU A 325 10.12 21.68 -11.82
CA GLU A 325 10.38 22.57 -12.94
C GLU A 325 9.52 23.85 -12.83
N GLY A 326 10.10 25.01 -13.13
CA GLY A 326 9.34 26.25 -13.11
C GLY A 326 10.19 27.51 -13.26
N LYS A 327 9.56 28.65 -13.05
CA LYS A 327 10.26 29.93 -13.05
C LYS A 327 10.76 30.27 -11.64
N PRO A 328 11.95 30.88 -11.50
CA PRO A 328 12.45 31.34 -10.21
C PRO A 328 11.44 32.23 -9.46
N ARG A 329 11.36 32.05 -8.15
CA ARG A 329 10.51 32.79 -7.22
C ARG A 329 11.39 33.59 -6.26
N HIS A 330 12.00 34.67 -6.77
CA HIS A 330 12.92 35.53 -6.00
C HIS A 330 12.26 36.25 -4.83
N ASP A 331 10.95 36.27 -4.79
CA ASP A 331 10.15 36.77 -3.66
C ASP A 331 10.07 35.74 -2.50
N ILE A 332 10.37 34.46 -2.75
CA ILE A 332 10.37 33.37 -1.75
C ILE A 332 11.78 32.91 -1.44
N TYR A 333 12.58 32.69 -2.49
CA TYR A 333 13.92 32.12 -2.36
C TYR A 333 14.90 32.85 -3.27
N VAL A 334 15.86 33.51 -2.68
CA VAL A 334 16.91 34.25 -3.39
C VAL A 334 18.21 34.23 -2.58
N SER A 335 19.33 34.01 -3.28
CA SER A 335 20.67 34.19 -2.75
C SER A 335 21.31 35.43 -3.33
N LYS A 336 22.25 36.04 -2.62
CA LYS A 336 23.11 37.10 -3.15
C LYS A 336 24.23 36.56 -4.03
N ASP A 337 24.65 35.34 -3.74
CA ASP A 337 25.70 34.62 -4.44
C ASP A 337 25.12 33.41 -5.16
N ASP A 338 25.70 33.04 -6.28
CA ASP A 338 25.32 31.81 -6.98
C ASP A 338 25.61 30.60 -6.09
N PRO A 339 24.75 29.59 -6.07
CA PRO A 339 24.99 28.38 -5.30
C PRO A 339 26.24 27.65 -5.87
N GLU A 340 27.17 27.33 -4.97
CA GLU A 340 28.31 26.52 -5.34
C GLU A 340 27.90 25.04 -5.44
N PRO A 341 28.31 24.33 -6.51
CA PRO A 341 28.07 22.90 -6.61
C PRO A 341 28.74 22.15 -5.45
N CYS A 342 27.99 21.28 -4.79
CA CYS A 342 28.53 20.42 -3.75
C CYS A 342 28.89 19.06 -4.34
N GLU A 343 30.17 18.86 -4.73
CA GLU A 343 30.64 17.55 -5.19
C GLU A 343 30.50 16.50 -4.08
N GLY A 344 29.85 15.38 -4.38
CA GLY A 344 29.65 14.27 -3.44
C GLY A 344 28.53 14.46 -2.42
N CYS A 345 27.76 15.56 -2.50
CA CYS A 345 26.60 15.73 -1.64
C CYS A 345 25.47 14.78 -2.01
N LEU A 346 25.11 13.89 -1.07
CA LEU A 346 23.98 12.95 -1.22
C LEU A 346 22.61 13.62 -1.02
N VAL A 347 22.57 14.79 -0.38
CA VAL A 347 21.33 15.45 0.02
C VAL A 347 21.09 16.82 -0.67
N HIS A 348 22.10 17.35 -1.34
CA HIS A 348 22.04 18.60 -2.09
C HIS A 348 22.80 18.41 -3.40
N PRO A 349 22.19 17.86 -4.45
CA PRO A 349 22.82 17.63 -5.75
C PRO A 349 23.13 18.92 -6.50
#